data_a749d89ae00ac41566b27cefaa961ad9
#
_entry.id   a749d89ae00ac41566b27cefaa961ad9
#
_cell.length_a   1.000
_cell.length_b   1.000
_cell.length_c   1.000
_cell.angle_alpha   90.00
_cell.angle_beta   90.00
_cell.angle_gamma   90.00
#
_symmetry.space_group_name_H-M   'P 1'
#
loop_
_entity.id
_entity.type
_entity.pdbx_description
1 polymer ?
#
loop_
_entity_poly.entity_id
_entity_poly.type
_entity_poly.pdbx_seq_one_letter_code
_entity_poly.pdbx_strand_id
1 'polypeptide(L)'
;MISGLGTADFIVETMQRMQFSPVLVSAFIFLFGVFVSFATGSSWGTFTIMMPLAIPMAHAFSIPYAIATGAVLSGGLFGDHCSPISNTTILSSTGAECDLVEHVKTQLPYAVVNGIIAFGCYILVGFTHSPLIVLLTVALQAATILIWNQLDLKKG
;
A
#
# COMPACT_ATOMS: atom_id res chain seq x y z
N MET A 1 -4.71 -21.88 -6.97
CA MET A 1 -6.07 -21.60 -7.49
C MET A 1 -6.10 -20.36 -8.40
N ILE A 2 -5.65 -19.17 -7.99
CA ILE A 2 -5.67 -17.95 -8.82
C ILE A 2 -4.85 -18.11 -10.11
N SER A 3 -3.65 -18.68 -10.03
CA SER A 3 -2.79 -18.97 -11.19
C SER A 3 -3.34 -20.01 -12.17
N GLY A 4 -4.28 -20.84 -11.75
CA GLY A 4 -4.92 -21.84 -12.64
C GLY A 4 -6.15 -21.33 -13.38
N LEU A 5 -6.66 -20.15 -13.02
CA LEU A 5 -7.85 -19.53 -13.64
C LEU A 5 -7.52 -18.53 -14.76
N GLY A 6 -6.22 -18.32 -15.07
CA GLY A 6 -5.81 -17.32 -16.06
C GLY A 6 -6.12 -15.87 -15.67
N THR A 7 -6.43 -15.61 -14.39
CA THR A 7 -6.83 -14.27 -13.92
C THR A 7 -5.73 -13.25 -14.13
N ALA A 8 -4.47 -13.64 -13.89
CA ALA A 8 -3.32 -12.77 -14.10
C ALA A 8 -3.16 -12.40 -15.57
N ASP A 9 -3.27 -13.38 -16.47
CA ASP A 9 -3.15 -13.17 -17.91
C ASP A 9 -4.27 -12.27 -18.42
N PHE A 10 -5.51 -12.48 -17.95
CA PHE A 10 -6.65 -11.63 -18.29
C PHE A 10 -6.44 -10.16 -17.87
N ILE A 11 -5.95 -9.94 -16.65
CA ILE A 11 -5.67 -8.57 -16.14
C ILE A 11 -4.58 -7.93 -16.98
N VAL A 12 -3.46 -8.63 -17.22
CA VAL A 12 -2.34 -8.15 -18.04
C VAL A 12 -2.82 -7.80 -19.45
N GLU A 13 -3.55 -8.70 -20.11
CA GLU A 13 -4.05 -8.48 -21.46
C GLU A 13 -5.02 -7.28 -21.52
N THR A 14 -5.91 -7.16 -20.52
CA THR A 14 -6.83 -6.02 -20.42
C THR A 14 -6.08 -4.70 -20.25
N MET A 15 -5.09 -4.65 -19.36
CA MET A 15 -4.28 -3.44 -19.15
C MET A 15 -3.46 -3.08 -20.41
N GLN A 16 -2.92 -4.05 -21.12
CA GLN A 16 -2.21 -3.83 -22.37
C GLN A 16 -3.15 -3.31 -23.48
N ARG A 17 -4.35 -3.87 -23.61
CA ARG A 17 -5.37 -3.39 -24.55
C ARG A 17 -5.82 -1.95 -24.27
N MET A 18 -5.87 -1.58 -22.98
CA MET A 18 -6.20 -0.21 -22.55
C MET A 18 -5.00 0.75 -22.68
N GLN A 19 -3.86 0.29 -23.20
CA GLN A 19 -2.60 1.06 -23.28
C GLN A 19 -2.22 1.68 -21.93
N PHE A 20 -2.41 0.91 -20.85
CA PHE A 20 -2.10 1.38 -19.49
C PHE A 20 -0.62 1.72 -19.37
N SER A 21 -0.33 2.90 -18.84
CA SER A 21 1.05 3.38 -18.72
C SER A 21 1.85 2.50 -17.75
N PRO A 22 3.02 1.96 -18.15
CA PRO A 22 3.90 1.19 -17.27
C PRO A 22 4.27 1.94 -15.99
N VAL A 23 4.36 3.27 -16.07
CA VAL A 23 4.66 4.16 -14.94
C VAL A 23 3.65 4.01 -13.80
N LEU A 24 2.39 3.81 -14.13
CA LEU A 24 1.31 3.73 -13.14
C LEU A 24 1.08 2.32 -12.59
N VAL A 25 1.72 1.29 -13.14
CA VAL A 25 1.45 -0.10 -12.74
C VAL A 25 1.84 -0.34 -11.29
N SER A 26 2.98 0.17 -10.81
CA SER A 26 3.40 0.02 -9.41
C SER A 26 2.46 0.74 -8.43
N ALA A 27 2.01 1.94 -8.79
CA ALA A 27 1.03 2.69 -8.01
C ALA A 27 -0.35 1.99 -8.00
N PHE A 28 -0.73 1.37 -9.14
CA PHE A 28 -1.96 0.58 -9.24
C PHE A 28 -1.89 -0.68 -8.36
N ILE A 29 -0.77 -1.42 -8.38
CA ILE A 29 -0.55 -2.59 -7.52
C ILE A 29 -0.65 -2.20 -6.05
N PHE A 30 -0.03 -1.08 -5.65
CA PHE A 30 -0.12 -0.54 -4.30
C PHE A 30 -1.57 -0.24 -3.92
N LEU A 31 -2.28 0.55 -4.73
CA LEU A 31 -3.65 0.98 -4.46
C LEU A 31 -4.63 -0.21 -4.39
N PHE A 32 -4.47 -1.18 -5.31
CA PHE A 32 -5.30 -2.38 -5.31
C PHE A 32 -5.03 -3.25 -4.09
N GLY A 33 -3.75 -3.35 -3.67
CA GLY A 33 -3.36 -4.00 -2.41
C GLY A 33 -3.99 -3.32 -1.18
N VAL A 34 -4.01 -1.99 -1.15
CA VAL A 34 -4.71 -1.21 -0.10
C VAL A 34 -6.19 -1.59 -0.04
N PHE A 35 -6.85 -1.61 -1.20
CA PHE A 35 -8.29 -1.88 -1.26
C PHE A 35 -8.62 -3.31 -0.80
N VAL A 36 -7.88 -4.29 -1.29
CA VAL A 36 -8.07 -5.70 -0.91
C VAL A 36 -7.82 -5.89 0.59
N SER A 37 -6.75 -5.31 1.12
CA SER A 37 -6.38 -5.44 2.53
C SER A 37 -7.38 -4.74 3.46
N PHE A 38 -7.82 -3.54 3.08
CA PHE A 38 -8.87 -2.83 3.81
C PHE A 38 -10.17 -3.63 3.88
N ALA A 39 -10.59 -4.20 2.75
CA ALA A 39 -11.82 -4.97 2.65
C ALA A 39 -11.76 -6.32 3.37
N THR A 40 -10.60 -6.95 3.43
CA THR A 40 -10.41 -8.27 4.07
C THR A 40 -9.97 -8.17 5.54
N GLY A 41 -9.42 -7.02 5.97
CA GLY A 41 -8.81 -6.84 7.28
C GLY A 41 -7.59 -7.74 7.50
N SER A 42 -6.85 -8.09 6.43
CA SER A 42 -5.71 -9.00 6.51
C SER A 42 -4.62 -8.67 5.49
N SER A 43 -3.47 -8.25 5.97
CA SER A 43 -2.27 -8.08 5.12
C SER A 43 -1.78 -9.40 4.54
N TRP A 44 -1.73 -10.47 5.32
CA TRP A 44 -1.29 -11.80 4.87
C TRP A 44 -2.21 -12.39 3.79
N GLY A 45 -3.52 -12.26 3.96
CA GLY A 45 -4.50 -12.66 2.94
C GLY A 45 -4.29 -11.88 1.64
N THR A 46 -4.04 -10.59 1.75
CA THR A 46 -3.76 -9.72 0.61
C THR A 46 -2.48 -10.13 -0.12
N PHE A 47 -1.39 -10.44 0.59
CA PHE A 47 -0.15 -10.90 -0.04
C PHE A 47 -0.37 -12.18 -0.84
N THR A 48 -1.13 -13.12 -0.29
CA THR A 48 -1.45 -14.40 -0.96
C THR A 48 -2.25 -14.18 -2.25
N ILE A 49 -3.14 -13.21 -2.29
CA ILE A 49 -3.96 -12.89 -3.46
C ILE A 49 -3.17 -12.05 -4.47
N MET A 50 -2.46 -11.04 -4.00
CA MET A 50 -1.85 -10.03 -4.85
C MET A 50 -0.52 -10.46 -5.47
N MET A 51 0.31 -11.28 -4.79
CA MET A 51 1.60 -11.70 -5.35
C MET A 51 1.48 -12.46 -6.68
N PRO A 52 0.57 -13.45 -6.81
CA PRO A 52 0.34 -14.13 -8.09
C PRO A 52 -0.17 -13.21 -9.22
N LEU A 53 -0.71 -12.05 -8.90
CA LEU A 53 -1.15 -11.05 -9.88
C LEU A 53 -0.05 -10.04 -10.21
N ALA A 54 0.64 -9.55 -9.19
CA ALA A 54 1.64 -8.50 -9.31
C ALA A 54 2.91 -8.95 -10.07
N ILE A 55 3.34 -10.21 -9.89
CA ILE A 55 4.56 -10.71 -10.55
C ILE A 55 4.39 -10.82 -12.07
N PRO A 56 3.31 -11.42 -12.62
CA PRO A 56 3.06 -11.40 -14.06
C PRO A 56 2.89 -9.98 -14.62
N MET A 57 2.21 -9.08 -13.89
CA MET A 57 2.11 -7.67 -14.29
C MET A 57 3.49 -7.00 -14.37
N ALA A 58 4.35 -7.20 -13.36
CA ALA A 58 5.71 -6.67 -13.37
C ALA A 58 6.50 -7.18 -14.58
N HIS A 59 6.38 -8.47 -14.92
CA HIS A 59 7.00 -9.05 -16.10
C HIS A 59 6.50 -8.41 -17.40
N ALA A 60 5.18 -8.32 -17.56
CA ALA A 60 4.55 -7.82 -18.77
C ALA A 60 4.84 -6.33 -19.05
N PHE A 61 5.03 -5.53 -18.01
CA PHE A 61 5.32 -4.09 -18.10
C PHE A 61 6.79 -3.75 -17.84
N SER A 62 7.68 -4.75 -17.78
CA SER A 62 9.13 -4.58 -17.56
C SER A 62 9.48 -3.78 -16.29
N ILE A 63 8.71 -4.00 -15.21
CA ILE A 63 8.93 -3.38 -13.91
C ILE A 63 9.82 -4.31 -13.06
N PRO A 64 10.81 -3.79 -12.33
CA PRO A 64 11.58 -4.60 -11.39
C PRO A 64 10.68 -5.31 -10.36
N TYR A 65 10.86 -6.62 -10.20
CA TYR A 65 10.04 -7.42 -9.27
C TYR A 65 10.08 -6.89 -7.84
N ALA A 66 11.21 -6.31 -7.42
CA ALA A 66 11.33 -5.70 -6.10
C ALA A 66 10.34 -4.54 -5.90
N ILE A 67 10.08 -3.73 -6.95
CA ILE A 67 9.12 -2.63 -6.89
C ILE A 67 7.69 -3.17 -6.78
N ALA A 68 7.34 -4.15 -7.61
CA ALA A 68 6.01 -4.76 -7.58
C ALA A 68 5.73 -5.47 -6.24
N THR A 69 6.71 -6.23 -5.74
CA THR A 69 6.62 -6.90 -4.43
C THR A 69 6.51 -5.87 -3.30
N GLY A 70 7.31 -4.82 -3.33
CA GLY A 70 7.22 -3.71 -2.37
C GLY A 70 5.86 -3.03 -2.39
N ALA A 71 5.25 -2.82 -3.58
CA ALA A 71 3.93 -2.25 -3.72
C ALA A 71 2.83 -3.14 -3.10
N VAL A 72 2.92 -4.46 -3.29
CA VAL A 72 2.00 -5.41 -2.64
C VAL A 72 2.13 -5.38 -1.13
N LEU A 73 3.38 -5.45 -0.62
CA LEU A 73 3.63 -5.48 0.82
C LEU A 73 3.18 -4.19 1.50
N SER A 74 3.59 -3.05 0.97
CA SER A 74 3.23 -1.75 1.56
C SER A 74 1.75 -1.43 1.43
N GLY A 75 1.12 -1.75 0.28
CA GLY A 75 -0.32 -1.58 0.09
C GLY A 75 -1.13 -2.48 1.03
N GLY A 76 -0.72 -3.75 1.16
CA GLY A 76 -1.35 -4.69 2.08
C GLY A 76 -1.23 -4.26 3.55
N LEU A 77 -0.06 -3.81 3.98
CA LEU A 77 0.13 -3.30 5.35
C LEU A 77 -0.68 -2.03 5.59
N PHE A 78 -0.65 -1.08 4.67
CA PHE A 78 -1.40 0.17 4.80
C PHE A 78 -2.91 -0.08 4.89
N GLY A 79 -3.47 -0.92 4.00
CA GLY A 79 -4.90 -1.24 4.02
C GLY A 79 -5.32 -1.95 5.31
N ASP A 80 -4.50 -2.86 5.81
CA ASP A 80 -4.71 -3.54 7.09
C ASP A 80 -4.78 -2.54 8.26
N HIS A 81 -3.81 -1.62 8.34
CA HIS A 81 -3.78 -0.59 9.39
C HIS A 81 -4.94 0.40 9.33
N CYS A 82 -5.54 0.62 8.18
CA CYS A 82 -6.71 1.48 8.03
C CYS A 82 -8.04 0.75 8.30
N SER A 83 -8.03 -0.59 8.28
CA SER A 83 -9.25 -1.39 8.37
C SER A 83 -9.74 -1.55 9.82
N PRO A 84 -11.00 -1.19 10.11
CA PRO A 84 -11.58 -1.41 11.43
C PRO A 84 -11.87 -2.89 11.74
N ILE A 85 -11.85 -3.75 10.73
CA ILE A 85 -12.06 -5.20 10.89
C ILE A 85 -10.74 -5.97 10.91
N SER A 86 -9.60 -5.27 10.88
CA SER A 86 -8.28 -5.88 10.92
C SER A 86 -8.01 -6.53 12.28
N ASN A 87 -7.47 -7.75 12.23
CA ASN A 87 -7.04 -8.46 13.42
C ASN A 87 -5.97 -7.68 14.21
N THR A 88 -5.05 -7.00 13.50
CA THR A 88 -4.00 -6.19 14.13
C THR A 88 -4.57 -4.99 14.85
N THR A 89 -5.55 -4.30 14.25
CA THR A 89 -6.23 -3.14 14.84
C THR A 89 -7.07 -3.56 16.07
N ILE A 90 -7.80 -4.68 15.97
CA ILE A 90 -8.59 -5.23 17.08
C ILE A 90 -7.67 -5.62 18.26
N LEU A 91 -6.57 -6.32 17.99
CA LEU A 91 -5.62 -6.72 19.02
C LEU A 91 -4.95 -5.51 19.68
N SER A 92 -4.60 -4.50 18.91
CA SER A 92 -3.97 -3.26 19.41
C SER A 92 -4.93 -2.49 20.33
N SER A 93 -6.20 -2.31 19.94
CA SER A 93 -7.20 -1.63 20.76
C SER A 93 -7.50 -2.40 22.05
N THR A 94 -7.61 -3.73 21.94
CA THR A 94 -7.82 -4.61 23.10
C THR A 94 -6.63 -4.56 24.07
N GLY A 95 -5.40 -4.61 23.54
CA GLY A 95 -4.18 -4.54 24.35
C GLY A 95 -3.96 -3.18 25.01
N ALA A 96 -4.47 -2.11 24.40
CA ALA A 96 -4.44 -0.75 24.94
C ALA A 96 -5.67 -0.43 25.83
N GLU A 97 -6.59 -1.37 26.03
CA GLU A 97 -7.83 -1.19 26.78
C GLU A 97 -8.65 0.02 26.32
N CYS A 98 -8.64 0.31 25.00
CA CYS A 98 -9.37 1.41 24.41
C CYS A 98 -10.46 0.92 23.43
N ASP A 99 -11.45 1.79 23.16
CA ASP A 99 -12.50 1.51 22.19
C ASP A 99 -11.91 1.40 20.77
N LEU A 100 -12.32 0.35 20.04
CA LEU A 100 -11.84 0.08 18.68
C LEU A 100 -12.07 1.25 17.72
N VAL A 101 -13.25 1.88 17.79
CA VAL A 101 -13.62 2.98 16.89
C VAL A 101 -12.79 4.22 17.18
N GLU A 102 -12.55 4.50 18.46
CA GLU A 102 -11.67 5.61 18.86
C GLU A 102 -10.21 5.35 18.46
N HIS A 103 -9.73 4.11 18.60
CA HIS A 103 -8.40 3.73 18.12
C HIS A 103 -8.26 3.95 16.61
N VAL A 104 -9.22 3.49 15.81
CA VAL A 104 -9.23 3.69 14.36
C VAL A 104 -9.27 5.17 13.99
N LYS A 105 -10.13 5.97 14.62
CA LYS A 105 -10.25 7.41 14.36
C LYS A 105 -8.93 8.16 14.62
N THR A 106 -8.22 7.80 15.68
CA THR A 106 -6.95 8.46 16.02
C THR A 106 -5.80 8.00 15.13
N GLN A 107 -5.78 6.75 14.68
CA GLN A 107 -4.76 6.18 13.80
C GLN A 107 -4.92 6.63 12.33
N LEU A 108 -6.16 6.73 11.84
CA LEU A 108 -6.47 6.93 10.43
C LEU A 108 -5.82 8.16 9.79
N PRO A 109 -5.79 9.35 10.42
CA PRO A 109 -5.13 10.53 9.84
C PRO A 109 -3.65 10.31 9.55
N TYR A 110 -2.92 9.68 10.48
CA TYR A 110 -1.50 9.36 10.30
C TYR A 110 -1.29 8.34 9.18
N ALA A 111 -2.12 7.29 9.16
CA ALA A 111 -2.07 6.27 8.13
C ALA A 111 -2.34 6.87 6.74
N VAL A 112 -3.38 7.70 6.58
CA VAL A 112 -3.75 8.31 5.29
C VAL A 112 -2.63 9.20 4.75
N VAL A 113 -2.02 10.04 5.59
CA VAL A 113 -0.89 10.89 5.18
C VAL A 113 0.28 10.03 4.68
N ASN A 114 0.65 8.98 5.42
CA ASN A 114 1.70 8.05 4.99
C ASN A 114 1.34 7.32 3.70
N GLY A 115 0.07 6.92 3.54
CA GLY A 115 -0.43 6.28 2.32
C GLY A 115 -0.36 7.18 1.09
N ILE A 116 -0.70 8.46 1.23
CA ILE A 116 -0.58 9.44 0.14
C ILE A 116 0.87 9.64 -0.28
N ILE A 117 1.79 9.75 0.68
CA ILE A 117 3.23 9.84 0.41
C ILE A 117 3.71 8.60 -0.32
N ALA A 118 3.37 7.40 0.17
CA ALA A 118 3.75 6.14 -0.45
C ALA A 118 3.19 6.03 -1.88
N PHE A 119 1.93 6.37 -2.11
CA PHE A 119 1.31 6.36 -3.43
C PHE A 119 2.04 7.29 -4.41
N GLY A 120 2.34 8.53 -3.99
CA GLY A 120 3.12 9.48 -4.79
C GLY A 120 4.53 8.95 -5.12
N CYS A 121 5.18 8.31 -4.16
CA CYS A 121 6.50 7.69 -4.37
C CYS A 121 6.43 6.49 -5.34
N TYR A 122 5.35 5.70 -5.34
CA TYR A 122 5.17 4.63 -6.34
C TYR A 122 4.96 5.17 -7.74
N ILE A 123 4.32 6.33 -7.91
CA ILE A 123 4.26 7.01 -9.21
C ILE A 123 5.67 7.45 -9.64
N LEU A 124 6.45 8.07 -8.74
CA LEU A 124 7.83 8.50 -9.03
C LEU A 124 8.76 7.33 -9.36
N VAL A 125 8.62 6.21 -8.64
CA VAL A 125 9.37 4.97 -8.94
C VAL A 125 9.04 4.46 -10.34
N GLY A 126 7.79 4.58 -10.79
CA GLY A 126 7.39 4.20 -12.12
C GLY A 126 8.13 4.97 -13.23
N PHE A 127 8.54 6.22 -12.98
CA PHE A 127 9.33 7.01 -13.94
C PHE A 127 10.82 6.71 -13.89
N THR A 128 11.37 6.48 -12.70
CA THR A 128 12.82 6.49 -12.49
C THR A 128 13.42 5.11 -12.32
N HIS A 129 12.63 4.12 -11.90
CA HIS A 129 13.07 2.78 -11.49
C HIS A 129 14.25 2.79 -10.48
N SER A 130 14.45 3.93 -9.79
CA SER A 130 15.59 4.14 -8.91
C SER A 130 15.29 3.74 -7.46
N PRO A 131 16.16 2.96 -6.81
CA PRO A 131 16.01 2.62 -5.40
C PRO A 131 16.18 3.82 -4.45
N LEU A 132 16.76 4.93 -4.94
CA LEU A 132 16.93 6.16 -4.14
C LEU A 132 15.60 6.78 -3.71
N ILE A 133 14.50 6.47 -4.39
CA ILE A 133 13.16 6.94 -3.99
C ILE A 133 12.75 6.40 -2.62
N VAL A 134 13.26 5.22 -2.22
CA VAL A 134 13.02 4.70 -0.87
C VAL A 134 13.57 5.66 0.19
N LEU A 135 14.78 6.21 -0.01
CA LEU A 135 15.35 7.21 0.89
C LEU A 135 14.53 8.49 0.93
N LEU A 136 14.05 8.95 -0.24
CA LEU A 136 13.14 10.09 -0.34
C LEU A 136 11.84 9.83 0.42
N THR A 137 11.26 8.64 0.29
CA THR A 137 10.03 8.26 0.99
C THR A 137 10.23 8.32 2.51
N VAL A 138 11.32 7.71 3.01
CA VAL A 138 11.65 7.72 4.44
C VAL A 138 11.87 9.15 4.94
N ALA A 139 12.58 9.99 4.16
CA ALA A 139 12.81 11.39 4.53
C ALA A 139 11.51 12.19 4.59
N LEU A 140 10.60 12.01 3.62
CA LEU A 140 9.30 12.67 3.61
C LEU A 140 8.42 12.23 4.79
N GLN A 141 8.40 10.94 5.11
CA GLN A 141 7.65 10.42 6.25
C GLN A 141 8.21 10.95 7.58
N ALA A 142 9.53 10.96 7.76
CA ALA A 142 10.17 11.53 8.93
C ALA A 142 9.87 13.02 9.07
N ALA A 143 9.97 13.80 7.99
CA ALA A 143 9.64 15.22 7.98
C ALA A 143 8.17 15.47 8.36
N THR A 144 7.25 14.65 7.87
CA THR A 144 5.82 14.77 8.19
C THR A 144 5.55 14.54 9.68
N ILE A 145 6.18 13.53 10.28
CA ILE A 145 6.07 13.25 11.73
C ILE A 145 6.63 14.41 12.57
N LEU A 146 7.78 14.94 12.18
CA LEU A 146 8.40 16.07 12.88
C LEU A 146 7.54 17.34 12.82
N ILE A 147 6.98 17.65 11.65
CA ILE A 147 6.08 18.78 11.46
C ILE A 147 4.82 18.61 12.31
N TRP A 148 4.23 17.42 12.30
CA TRP A 148 3.03 17.14 13.09
C TRP A 148 3.27 17.32 14.58
N ASN A 149 4.36 16.75 15.10
CA ASN A 149 4.74 16.89 16.50
C ASN A 149 4.95 18.37 16.91
N GLN A 150 5.54 19.19 16.03
CA GLN A 150 5.71 20.62 16.28
C GLN A 150 4.38 21.39 16.28
N LEU A 151 3.40 20.96 15.46
CA LEU A 151 2.09 21.60 15.43
C LEU A 151 1.25 21.27 16.66
N ASP A 152 1.35 20.03 17.16
CA ASP A 152 0.66 19.62 18.37
C ASP A 152 1.24 20.30 19.63
N LEU A 153 2.57 20.45 19.71
CA LEU A 153 3.22 21.19 20.81
C LEU A 153 2.84 22.68 20.85
N LYS A 154 2.39 23.27 19.73
CA LYS A 154 1.95 24.67 19.70
C LYS A 154 0.48 24.86 20.08
N LYS A 155 -0.29 23.78 20.17
CA LYS A 155 -1.72 23.81 20.51
C LYS A 155 -2.02 23.52 21.99
N GLY A 156 -1.05 22.98 22.73
CA GLY A 156 -1.10 22.74 24.18
C GLY A 156 -0.40 23.85 24.93
#